data_933e411fae103d2dd9b9eeb00e1f0a20
#
_entry.id   933e411fae103d2dd9b9eeb00e1f0a20
#
_cell.length_a   1.000
_cell.length_b   1.000
_cell.length_c   1.000
_cell.angle_alpha   90.00
_cell.angle_beta   90.00
_cell.angle_gamma   90.00
#
_symmetry.space_group_name_H-M   'P 1'
#
loop_
_entity.id
_entity.type
_entity.pdbx_description
1 polymer ?
#
loop_
_entity_poly.entity_id
_entity_poly.type
_entity_poly.pdbx_seq_one_letter_code
_entity_poly.pdbx_strand_id
1 'polypeptide(L)'
;IPMEKQTQPDAFTSSVLFSLLGECALALDNLRNAREKEEAVRGAIAKLLGETEPKEAYRVESYDISNTNGVDTVGAMVVFRNQKPVKKDYRRFKIRTVEGPDDYGSLQEMLYRRFHRAKEGDPGFSTLPDLILMDGGQGQVTAAEKVLIAMQLAIPVLGMAKDDSHRTRALVNGCGEEYILRGDPLLFQFCGAIQEEVHRFAIDYHRKLHNKNSIGSVLDHIDGIGPVKRNALLSSFASVEEIKKAELAELMRVPGITEKNARAIREYFG
;
A
#
# COMPACT_ATOMS: atom_id res chain seq x y z
N ILE A 1 -7.46 45.91 -53.66
CA ILE A 1 -7.36 45.11 -52.43
C ILE A 1 -6.81 43.76 -52.85
N PRO A 2 -5.55 43.38 -52.40
CA PRO A 2 -5.01 42.06 -52.73
C PRO A 2 -5.70 40.99 -51.92
N MET A 3 -6.24 39.96 -52.59
CA MET A 3 -6.76 38.76 -51.96
C MET A 3 -5.55 37.96 -51.36
N GLU A 4 -5.58 37.80 -50.06
CA GLU A 4 -4.68 36.85 -49.38
C GLU A 4 -4.90 35.44 -49.93
N LYS A 5 -3.85 34.85 -50.50
CA LYS A 5 -3.83 33.42 -50.85
C LYS A 5 -3.92 32.63 -49.58
N GLN A 6 -5.05 32.03 -49.30
CA GLN A 6 -5.15 30.93 -48.32
C GLN A 6 -4.22 29.81 -48.80
N THR A 7 -3.06 29.69 -48.17
CA THR A 7 -2.17 28.54 -48.34
C THR A 7 -2.85 27.32 -47.73
N GLN A 8 -3.29 26.39 -48.58
CA GLN A 8 -3.72 25.07 -48.12
C GLN A 8 -2.52 24.38 -47.45
N PRO A 9 -2.71 23.76 -46.27
CA PRO A 9 -1.65 23.00 -45.65
C PRO A 9 -1.18 21.86 -46.55
N ASP A 10 0.13 21.61 -46.59
CA ASP A 10 0.67 20.53 -47.40
C ASP A 10 0.19 19.15 -46.89
N ALA A 11 0.36 18.11 -47.72
CA ALA A 11 -0.11 16.75 -47.39
C ALA A 11 0.55 16.19 -46.11
N PHE A 12 1.77 16.62 -45.81
CA PHE A 12 2.50 16.22 -44.59
C PHE A 12 1.85 16.87 -43.35
N THR A 13 1.60 18.18 -43.40
CA THR A 13 0.95 18.90 -42.29
C THR A 13 -0.46 18.37 -42.04
N SER A 14 -1.21 18.03 -43.09
CA SER A 14 -2.52 17.41 -42.95
C SER A 14 -2.47 16.04 -42.32
N SER A 15 -1.49 15.19 -42.69
CA SER A 15 -1.31 13.85 -42.11
C SER A 15 -0.96 13.91 -40.61
N VAL A 16 -0.07 14.82 -40.21
CA VAL A 16 0.29 15.02 -38.81
C VAL A 16 -0.91 15.52 -37.99
N LEU A 17 -1.71 16.44 -38.55
CA LEU A 17 -2.92 16.94 -37.91
C LEU A 17 -3.97 15.84 -37.70
N PHE A 18 -4.19 14.98 -38.70
CA PHE A 18 -5.09 13.84 -38.56
C PHE A 18 -4.63 12.84 -37.50
N SER A 19 -3.34 12.55 -37.44
CA SER A 19 -2.76 11.68 -36.38
C SER A 19 -2.97 12.27 -34.99
N LEU A 20 -2.66 13.55 -34.80
CA LEU A 20 -2.84 14.23 -33.50
C LEU A 20 -4.32 14.29 -33.07
N LEU A 21 -5.24 14.54 -34.04
CA LEU A 21 -6.68 14.54 -33.75
C LEU A 21 -7.16 13.14 -33.33
N GLY A 22 -6.65 12.08 -33.98
CA GLY A 22 -6.95 10.70 -33.61
C GLY A 22 -6.45 10.35 -32.21
N GLU A 23 -5.23 10.74 -31.87
CA GLU A 23 -4.67 10.55 -30.53
C GLU A 23 -5.45 11.33 -29.46
N CYS A 24 -5.86 12.58 -29.75
CA CYS A 24 -6.69 13.38 -28.86
C CYS A 24 -8.08 12.75 -28.66
N ALA A 25 -8.72 12.26 -29.71
CA ALA A 25 -10.01 11.58 -29.62
C ALA A 25 -9.93 10.32 -28.76
N LEU A 26 -8.91 9.48 -28.97
CA LEU A 26 -8.66 8.29 -28.16
C LEU A 26 -8.40 8.65 -26.68
N ALA A 27 -7.62 9.69 -26.41
CA ALA A 27 -7.35 10.16 -25.06
C ALA A 27 -8.64 10.65 -24.37
N LEU A 28 -9.51 11.38 -25.07
CA LEU A 28 -10.79 11.84 -24.55
C LEU A 28 -11.73 10.66 -24.24
N ASP A 29 -11.81 9.66 -25.11
CA ASP A 29 -12.62 8.46 -24.88
C ASP A 29 -12.10 7.66 -23.67
N ASN A 30 -10.79 7.53 -23.52
CA ASN A 30 -10.19 6.89 -22.36
C ASN A 30 -10.49 7.64 -21.05
N LEU A 31 -10.45 8.97 -21.07
CA LEU A 31 -10.81 9.80 -19.91
C LEU A 31 -12.29 9.67 -19.55
N ARG A 32 -13.18 9.66 -20.55
CA ARG A 32 -14.62 9.47 -20.33
C ARG A 32 -14.89 8.10 -19.70
N ASN A 33 -14.34 7.03 -20.28
CA ASN A 33 -14.49 5.67 -19.77
C ASN A 33 -13.96 5.52 -18.33
N ALA A 34 -12.83 6.17 -18.02
CA ALA A 34 -12.27 6.15 -16.67
C ALA A 34 -13.18 6.88 -15.67
N ARG A 35 -13.79 8.00 -16.07
CA ARG A 35 -14.73 8.75 -15.24
C ARG A 35 -16.02 7.96 -14.99
N GLU A 36 -16.60 7.34 -16.02
CA GLU A 36 -17.79 6.51 -15.89
C GLU A 36 -17.56 5.33 -14.91
N LYS A 37 -16.41 4.67 -15.00
CA LYS A 37 -16.02 3.62 -14.05
C LYS A 37 -15.90 4.14 -12.62
N GLU A 38 -15.28 5.30 -12.44
CA GLU A 38 -15.13 5.93 -11.13
C GLU A 38 -16.49 6.30 -10.52
N GLU A 39 -17.41 6.84 -11.34
CA GLU A 39 -18.76 7.17 -10.91
C GLU A 39 -19.56 5.91 -10.53
N ALA A 40 -19.45 4.84 -11.30
CA ALA A 40 -20.11 3.57 -11.01
C ALA A 40 -19.65 2.96 -9.68
N VAL A 41 -18.33 2.94 -9.41
CA VAL A 41 -17.81 2.43 -8.12
C VAL A 41 -18.23 3.33 -6.96
N ARG A 42 -18.25 4.65 -7.14
CA ARG A 42 -18.78 5.56 -6.09
C ARG A 42 -20.25 5.27 -5.78
N GLY A 43 -21.07 5.09 -6.81
CA GLY A 43 -22.46 4.69 -6.64
C GLY A 43 -22.64 3.35 -5.92
N ALA A 44 -21.78 2.36 -6.22
CA ALA A 44 -21.79 1.08 -5.54
C ALA A 44 -21.40 1.22 -4.05
N ILE A 45 -20.37 2.02 -3.74
CA ILE A 45 -19.98 2.31 -2.35
C ILE A 45 -21.12 3.04 -1.60
N ALA A 46 -21.75 4.06 -2.21
CA ALA A 46 -22.89 4.76 -1.61
C ALA A 46 -24.01 3.77 -1.26
N LYS A 47 -24.35 2.87 -2.18
CA LYS A 47 -25.36 1.83 -1.96
C LYS A 47 -24.98 0.90 -0.79
N LEU A 48 -23.71 0.47 -0.70
CA LEU A 48 -23.23 -0.35 0.41
C LEU A 48 -23.35 0.37 1.76
N LEU A 49 -23.15 1.70 1.76
CA LEU A 49 -23.22 2.54 2.94
C LEU A 49 -24.65 3.00 3.28
N GLY A 50 -25.64 2.67 2.44
CA GLY A 50 -27.02 3.13 2.59
C GLY A 50 -27.19 4.63 2.32
N GLU A 51 -26.27 5.25 1.60
CA GLU A 51 -26.32 6.66 1.22
C GLU A 51 -27.23 6.84 0.01
N THR A 52 -28.05 7.88 0.01
CA THR A 52 -28.95 8.20 -1.11
C THR A 52 -28.25 8.81 -2.32
N GLU A 53 -27.20 9.57 -2.04
CA GLU A 53 -26.38 10.23 -3.06
C GLU A 53 -24.91 9.91 -2.82
N PRO A 54 -24.15 9.54 -3.88
CA PRO A 54 -22.72 9.27 -3.73
C PRO A 54 -21.93 10.55 -3.45
N LYS A 55 -20.98 10.46 -2.54
CA LYS A 55 -20.02 11.55 -2.29
C LYS A 55 -19.17 11.83 -3.52
N GLU A 56 -18.59 13.02 -3.60
CA GLU A 56 -17.59 13.37 -4.62
C GLU A 56 -16.40 12.44 -4.59
N ALA A 57 -15.99 12.01 -3.41
CA ALA A 57 -14.89 11.07 -3.21
C ALA A 57 -15.06 10.25 -1.93
N TYR A 58 -14.76 8.97 -2.01
CA TYR A 58 -14.66 8.07 -0.86
C TYR A 58 -13.21 7.80 -0.53
N ARG A 59 -12.85 7.95 0.75
CA ARG A 59 -11.59 7.45 1.31
C ARG A 59 -11.83 6.05 1.85
N VAL A 60 -11.19 5.07 1.24
CA VAL A 60 -11.23 3.67 1.67
C VAL A 60 -9.88 3.31 2.27
N GLU A 61 -9.88 2.78 3.49
CA GLU A 61 -8.68 2.23 4.12
C GLU A 61 -8.77 0.71 4.18
N SER A 62 -7.69 0.03 3.87
CA SER A 62 -7.61 -1.43 4.02
C SER A 62 -6.41 -1.82 4.87
N TYR A 63 -6.55 -2.92 5.59
CA TYR A 63 -5.61 -3.36 6.61
C TYR A 63 -5.28 -4.83 6.43
N ASP A 64 -4.02 -5.17 6.63
CA ASP A 64 -3.52 -6.54 6.63
C ASP A 64 -2.53 -6.72 7.78
N ILE A 65 -2.61 -7.88 8.45
CA ILE A 65 -1.68 -8.29 9.49
C ILE A 65 -0.78 -9.38 8.91
N SER A 66 0.50 -9.17 9.03
CA SER A 66 1.49 -10.09 8.51
C SER A 66 2.46 -10.49 9.62
N ASN A 67 2.53 -11.81 9.89
CA ASN A 67 3.38 -12.40 10.90
C ASN A 67 4.65 -12.98 10.28
N THR A 68 5.82 -12.63 10.80
CA THR A 68 7.10 -13.19 10.39
C THR A 68 7.56 -14.21 11.42
N ASN A 69 7.20 -15.49 11.27
CA ASN A 69 7.74 -16.63 12.03
C ASN A 69 8.10 -16.32 13.50
N GLY A 70 7.26 -15.57 14.23
CA GLY A 70 7.37 -15.33 15.65
C GLY A 70 8.29 -14.19 16.11
N VAL A 71 8.90 -13.39 15.21
CA VAL A 71 9.84 -12.33 15.62
C VAL A 71 9.23 -10.93 15.60
N ASP A 72 8.49 -10.57 14.55
CA ASP A 72 7.88 -9.25 14.44
C ASP A 72 6.53 -9.32 13.69
N THR A 73 5.44 -9.01 14.36
CA THR A 73 4.14 -8.81 13.72
C THR A 73 4.01 -7.37 13.25
N VAL A 74 3.63 -7.20 12.00
CA VAL A 74 3.46 -5.87 11.38
C VAL A 74 2.11 -5.75 10.72
N GLY A 75 1.42 -4.65 11.04
CA GLY A 75 0.21 -4.24 10.34
C GLY A 75 0.52 -3.28 9.20
N ALA A 76 -0.10 -3.50 8.06
CA ALA A 76 -0.06 -2.64 6.89
C ALA A 76 -1.41 -1.93 6.72
N MET A 77 -1.36 -0.62 6.44
CA MET A 77 -2.53 0.20 6.10
C MET A 77 -2.30 0.80 4.73
N VAL A 78 -3.20 0.54 3.80
CA VAL A 78 -3.25 1.21 2.50
C VAL A 78 -4.48 2.11 2.41
N VAL A 79 -4.40 3.12 1.57
CA VAL A 79 -5.45 4.13 1.40
C VAL A 79 -5.75 4.30 -0.07
N PHE A 80 -7.03 4.27 -0.39
CA PHE A 80 -7.54 4.59 -1.72
C PHE A 80 -8.48 5.80 -1.65
N ARG A 81 -8.45 6.61 -2.69
CA ARG A 81 -9.42 7.67 -2.91
C ARG A 81 -9.85 7.61 -4.37
N ASN A 82 -11.16 7.48 -4.60
CA ASN A 82 -11.71 7.33 -5.95
C ASN A 82 -10.94 6.29 -6.79
N GLN A 83 -10.83 5.08 -6.27
CA GLN A 83 -10.13 3.93 -6.88
C GLN A 83 -8.61 4.11 -7.08
N LYS A 84 -8.03 5.24 -6.71
CA LYS A 84 -6.60 5.51 -6.86
C LYS A 84 -5.86 5.33 -5.52
N PRO A 85 -4.73 4.65 -5.50
CA PRO A 85 -3.93 4.48 -4.29
C PRO A 85 -3.30 5.82 -3.88
N VAL A 86 -3.46 6.19 -2.60
CA VAL A 86 -2.89 7.39 -2.00
C VAL A 86 -1.65 7.00 -1.18
N LYS A 87 -0.56 6.68 -1.87
CA LYS A 87 0.65 6.09 -1.27
C LYS A 87 1.28 6.92 -0.14
N LYS A 88 1.12 8.25 -0.15
CA LYS A 88 1.59 9.15 0.91
C LYS A 88 0.91 8.90 2.26
N ASP A 89 -0.30 8.33 2.23
CA ASP A 89 -1.11 8.04 3.41
C ASP A 89 -0.95 6.60 3.91
N TYR A 90 -0.17 5.76 3.23
CA TYR A 90 0.13 4.39 3.66
C TYR A 90 0.92 4.40 4.96
N ARG A 91 0.60 3.48 5.86
CA ARG A 91 1.30 3.36 7.16
C ARG A 91 1.61 1.90 7.46
N ARG A 92 2.68 1.72 8.24
CA ARG A 92 3.07 0.45 8.83
C ARG A 92 3.08 0.57 10.34
N PHE A 93 2.57 -0.46 11.00
CA PHE A 93 2.48 -0.51 12.45
C PHE A 93 3.23 -1.74 12.94
N LYS A 94 4.35 -1.54 13.61
CA LYS A 94 4.96 -2.62 14.37
C LYS A 94 4.08 -2.89 15.59
N ILE A 95 3.55 -4.12 15.70
CA ILE A 95 2.73 -4.55 16.84
C ILE A 95 3.63 -4.68 18.07
N ARG A 96 3.16 -4.29 19.24
CA ARG A 96 3.98 -4.15 20.44
C ARG A 96 3.40 -4.80 21.67
N THR A 97 2.07 -4.91 21.76
CA THR A 97 1.37 -5.34 22.98
C THR A 97 0.80 -6.75 22.87
N VAL A 98 0.84 -7.34 21.69
CA VAL A 98 0.31 -8.68 21.42
C VAL A 98 1.46 -9.66 21.36
N GLU A 99 1.43 -10.67 22.21
CA GLU A 99 2.40 -11.76 22.25
C GLU A 99 1.87 -12.98 21.50
N GLY A 100 2.69 -13.54 20.62
CA GLY A 100 2.34 -14.72 19.83
C GLY A 100 1.49 -14.43 18.59
N PRO A 101 0.97 -15.48 17.92
CA PRO A 101 0.21 -15.36 16.67
C PRO A 101 -1.27 -15.06 16.96
N ASP A 102 -1.58 -13.82 17.33
CA ASP A 102 -2.93 -13.31 17.50
C ASP A 102 -3.20 -12.19 16.48
N ASP A 103 -3.76 -12.56 15.34
CA ASP A 103 -4.08 -11.63 14.26
C ASP A 103 -5.20 -10.65 14.66
N TYR A 104 -6.17 -11.08 15.46
CA TYR A 104 -7.26 -10.20 15.91
C TYR A 104 -6.77 -9.14 16.90
N GLY A 105 -5.99 -9.53 17.90
CA GLY A 105 -5.37 -8.60 18.84
C GLY A 105 -4.43 -7.62 18.13
N SER A 106 -3.63 -8.11 17.19
CA SER A 106 -2.74 -7.29 16.36
C SER A 106 -3.50 -6.27 15.53
N LEU A 107 -4.62 -6.68 14.91
CA LEU A 107 -5.51 -5.80 14.18
C LEU A 107 -6.11 -4.72 15.09
N GLN A 108 -6.56 -5.12 16.29
CA GLN A 108 -7.14 -4.18 17.26
C GLN A 108 -6.11 -3.15 17.74
N GLU A 109 -4.87 -3.56 18.05
CA GLU A 109 -3.78 -2.63 18.39
C GLU A 109 -3.53 -1.63 17.26
N MET A 110 -3.43 -2.12 16.03
CA MET A 110 -3.19 -1.27 14.86
C MET A 110 -4.28 -0.22 14.68
N LEU A 111 -5.55 -0.64 14.69
CA LEU A 111 -6.71 0.25 14.53
C LEU A 111 -6.81 1.26 15.68
N TYR A 112 -6.62 0.79 16.92
CA TYR A 112 -6.58 1.69 18.07
C TYR A 112 -5.54 2.79 17.89
N ARG A 113 -4.30 2.44 17.53
CA ARG A 113 -3.21 3.41 17.33
C ARG A 113 -3.48 4.35 16.16
N ARG A 114 -4.09 3.83 15.07
CA ARG A 114 -4.49 4.64 13.91
C ARG A 114 -5.47 5.74 14.34
N PHE A 115 -6.54 5.35 15.02
CA PHE A 115 -7.62 6.28 15.39
C PHE A 115 -7.30 7.14 16.61
N HIS A 116 -6.49 6.63 17.52
CA HIS A 116 -5.98 7.44 18.65
C HIS A 116 -5.15 8.62 18.12
N ARG A 117 -4.22 8.38 17.19
CA ARG A 117 -3.44 9.46 16.56
C ARG A 117 -4.33 10.46 15.80
N ALA A 118 -5.41 10.00 15.18
CA ALA A 118 -6.37 10.88 14.54
C ALA A 118 -7.05 11.80 15.56
N LYS A 119 -7.44 11.26 16.72
CA LYS A 119 -8.05 12.03 17.82
C LYS A 119 -7.08 13.03 18.47
N GLU A 120 -5.80 12.71 18.51
CA GLU A 120 -4.73 13.60 18.98
C GLU A 120 -4.37 14.70 17.98
N GLY A 121 -5.02 14.72 16.80
CA GLY A 121 -4.79 15.75 15.78
C GLY A 121 -3.51 15.56 14.97
N ASP A 122 -2.94 14.33 14.93
CA ASP A 122 -1.78 14.05 14.08
C ASP A 122 -2.13 14.26 12.60
N PRO A 123 -1.46 15.21 11.90
CA PRO A 123 -1.79 15.54 10.52
C PRO A 123 -1.69 14.34 9.56
N GLY A 124 -0.82 13.37 9.89
CA GLY A 124 -0.65 12.14 9.10
C GLY A 124 -1.80 11.14 9.23
N PHE A 125 -2.74 11.37 10.19
CA PHE A 125 -3.85 10.48 10.52
C PHE A 125 -5.19 11.21 10.65
N SER A 126 -5.24 12.53 10.48
CA SER A 126 -6.41 13.37 10.74
C SER A 126 -7.62 13.05 9.86
N THR A 127 -7.39 12.64 8.61
CA THR A 127 -8.49 12.28 7.70
C THR A 127 -9.01 10.88 8.02
N LEU A 128 -10.27 10.79 8.43
CA LEU A 128 -10.94 9.51 8.68
C LEU A 128 -11.39 8.86 7.37
N PRO A 129 -11.47 7.52 7.32
CA PRO A 129 -12.03 6.82 6.16
C PRO A 129 -13.56 6.87 6.17
N ASP A 130 -14.14 6.82 4.97
CA ASP A 130 -15.58 6.63 4.77
C ASP A 130 -15.96 5.16 4.85
N LEU A 131 -15.01 4.27 4.56
CA LEU A 131 -15.17 2.82 4.58
C LEU A 131 -13.85 2.15 4.94
N ILE A 132 -13.92 1.12 5.76
CA ILE A 132 -12.81 0.21 6.03
C ILE A 132 -13.09 -1.13 5.35
N LEU A 133 -12.13 -1.63 4.55
CA LEU A 133 -12.16 -2.96 3.95
C LEU A 133 -11.08 -3.83 4.59
N MET A 134 -11.51 -4.94 5.22
CA MET A 134 -10.60 -5.92 5.80
C MET A 134 -10.27 -7.01 4.77
N ASP A 135 -9.00 -7.38 4.66
CA ASP A 135 -8.59 -8.57 3.89
C ASP A 135 -8.87 -9.86 4.68
N GLY A 136 -10.14 -10.05 5.02
CA GLY A 136 -10.60 -11.21 5.80
C GLY A 136 -12.11 -11.19 6.01
N GLY A 137 -12.58 -12.25 6.64
CA GLY A 137 -14.02 -12.47 6.86
C GLY A 137 -14.58 -11.76 8.10
N GLN A 138 -15.79 -12.18 8.49
CA GLN A 138 -16.58 -11.62 9.59
C GLN A 138 -15.80 -11.45 10.91
N GLY A 139 -14.90 -12.39 11.26
CA GLY A 139 -14.14 -12.30 12.51
C GLY A 139 -13.25 -11.06 12.59
N GLN A 140 -12.60 -10.67 11.48
CA GLN A 140 -11.80 -9.44 11.41
C GLN A 140 -12.68 -8.19 11.45
N VAL A 141 -13.83 -8.21 10.78
CA VAL A 141 -14.81 -7.13 10.85
C VAL A 141 -15.27 -6.89 12.28
N THR A 142 -15.70 -7.96 12.98
CA THR A 142 -16.12 -7.87 14.38
C THR A 142 -14.99 -7.36 15.31
N ALA A 143 -13.75 -7.79 15.06
CA ALA A 143 -12.59 -7.28 15.82
C ALA A 143 -12.36 -5.78 15.60
N ALA A 144 -12.50 -5.30 14.38
CA ALA A 144 -12.39 -3.90 14.03
C ALA A 144 -13.53 -3.05 14.63
N GLU A 145 -14.76 -3.51 14.49
CA GLU A 145 -15.95 -2.83 15.03
C GLU A 145 -15.84 -2.62 16.55
N LYS A 146 -15.33 -3.59 17.31
CA LYS A 146 -15.08 -3.45 18.76
C LYS A 146 -14.19 -2.26 19.08
N VAL A 147 -13.13 -2.04 18.31
CA VAL A 147 -12.23 -0.89 18.50
C VAL A 147 -12.94 0.41 18.16
N LEU A 148 -13.66 0.47 17.04
CA LEU A 148 -14.37 1.67 16.62
C LEU A 148 -15.45 2.07 17.62
N ILE A 149 -16.22 1.11 18.13
CA ILE A 149 -17.25 1.33 19.19
C ILE A 149 -16.58 1.88 20.46
N ALA A 150 -15.50 1.23 20.93
CA ALA A 150 -14.76 1.70 22.10
C ALA A 150 -14.20 3.12 21.93
N MET A 151 -13.86 3.47 20.70
CA MET A 151 -13.38 4.82 20.35
C MET A 151 -14.51 5.78 19.95
N GLN A 152 -15.77 5.39 20.01
CA GLN A 152 -16.93 6.22 19.62
C GLN A 152 -16.82 6.75 18.18
N LEU A 153 -16.42 5.87 17.24
CA LEU A 153 -16.31 6.17 15.83
C LEU A 153 -17.34 5.37 15.04
N ALA A 154 -18.15 6.06 14.24
CA ALA A 154 -19.14 5.47 13.37
C ALA A 154 -18.59 5.34 11.95
N ILE A 155 -17.63 4.42 11.77
CA ILE A 155 -17.01 4.14 10.46
C ILE A 155 -17.45 2.73 10.03
N PRO A 156 -18.08 2.58 8.85
CA PRO A 156 -18.47 1.28 8.32
C PRO A 156 -17.25 0.38 8.07
N VAL A 157 -17.38 -0.90 8.43
CA VAL A 157 -16.35 -1.92 8.21
C VAL A 157 -16.96 -3.08 7.44
N LEU A 158 -16.30 -3.49 6.37
CA LEU A 158 -16.68 -4.69 5.60
C LEU A 158 -15.46 -5.59 5.43
N GLY A 159 -15.66 -6.88 5.46
CA GLY A 159 -14.66 -7.90 5.19
C GLY A 159 -14.76 -8.41 3.76
N MET A 160 -13.63 -8.69 3.14
CA MET A 160 -13.56 -9.34 1.83
C MET A 160 -13.57 -10.86 2.00
N ALA A 161 -14.78 -11.45 1.94
CA ALA A 161 -14.96 -12.89 2.04
C ALA A 161 -14.44 -13.59 0.78
N LYS A 162 -13.61 -14.62 0.97
CA LYS A 162 -12.96 -15.36 -0.12
C LYS A 162 -13.73 -16.62 -0.47
N ASP A 163 -13.66 -17.03 -1.74
CA ASP A 163 -14.10 -18.35 -2.19
C ASP A 163 -13.03 -19.41 -1.93
N ASP A 164 -13.34 -20.67 -2.27
CA ASP A 164 -12.41 -21.80 -2.15
C ASP A 164 -11.12 -21.63 -2.99
N SER A 165 -11.14 -20.73 -3.96
CA SER A 165 -9.98 -20.34 -4.78
C SER A 165 -9.24 -19.12 -4.24
N HIS A 166 -9.52 -18.72 -3.00
CA HIS A 166 -8.95 -17.53 -2.32
C HIS A 166 -9.21 -16.19 -3.02
N ARG A 167 -10.23 -16.09 -3.87
CA ARG A 167 -10.65 -14.84 -4.51
C ARG A 167 -11.82 -14.23 -3.75
N THR A 168 -11.83 -12.91 -3.61
CA THR A 168 -12.94 -12.19 -2.97
C THR A 168 -14.23 -12.45 -3.74
N ARG A 169 -15.23 -13.06 -3.11
CA ARG A 169 -16.55 -13.35 -3.70
C ARG A 169 -17.65 -12.41 -3.21
N ALA A 170 -17.52 -11.91 -1.99
CA ALA A 170 -18.52 -11.09 -1.34
C ALA A 170 -17.86 -10.10 -0.36
N LEU A 171 -18.58 -9.06 -0.02
CA LEU A 171 -18.29 -8.24 1.16
C LEU A 171 -19.21 -8.71 2.29
N VAL A 172 -18.68 -8.80 3.51
CA VAL A 172 -19.40 -9.27 4.70
C VAL A 172 -19.32 -8.21 5.80
N ASN A 173 -20.43 -7.95 6.49
CA ASN A 173 -20.46 -7.09 7.67
C ASN A 173 -20.26 -7.88 8.98
N GLY A 174 -20.24 -7.19 10.12
CA GLY A 174 -20.08 -7.80 11.44
C GLY A 174 -21.22 -8.75 11.86
N CYS A 175 -22.41 -8.59 11.28
CA CYS A 175 -23.56 -9.49 11.51
C CYS A 175 -23.53 -10.75 10.62
N GLY A 176 -22.59 -10.84 9.67
CA GLY A 176 -22.50 -11.96 8.74
C GLY A 176 -23.35 -11.81 7.48
N GLU A 177 -23.95 -10.64 7.25
CA GLU A 177 -24.67 -10.36 6.01
C GLU A 177 -23.69 -10.16 4.87
N GLU A 178 -23.95 -10.80 3.73
CA GLU A 178 -23.07 -10.78 2.56
C GLU A 178 -23.65 -9.97 1.41
N TYR A 179 -22.81 -9.11 0.85
CA TYR A 179 -23.04 -8.45 -0.43
C TYR A 179 -22.23 -9.17 -1.51
N ILE A 180 -22.93 -9.88 -2.40
CA ILE A 180 -22.30 -10.69 -3.45
C ILE A 180 -21.80 -9.79 -4.58
N LEU A 181 -20.49 -9.81 -4.82
CA LEU A 181 -19.82 -8.95 -5.80
C LEU A 181 -20.01 -9.39 -7.26
N ARG A 182 -20.54 -10.59 -7.51
CA ARG A 182 -20.73 -11.15 -8.87
C ARG A 182 -21.63 -10.27 -9.75
N GLY A 183 -22.53 -9.51 -9.14
CA GLY A 183 -23.43 -8.58 -9.82
C GLY A 183 -22.83 -7.20 -10.11
N ASP A 184 -21.64 -6.91 -9.57
CA ASP A 184 -20.97 -5.61 -9.71
C ASP A 184 -19.49 -5.78 -10.07
N PRO A 185 -19.18 -5.97 -11.37
CA PRO A 185 -17.81 -6.23 -11.82
C PRO A 185 -16.81 -5.11 -11.48
N LEU A 186 -17.26 -3.86 -11.45
CA LEU A 186 -16.38 -2.72 -11.16
C LEU A 186 -16.02 -2.65 -9.68
N LEU A 187 -16.99 -2.89 -8.79
CA LEU A 187 -16.74 -3.01 -7.36
C LEU A 187 -15.87 -4.22 -7.06
N PHE A 188 -16.10 -5.35 -7.74
CA PHE A 188 -15.25 -6.54 -7.65
C PHE A 188 -13.79 -6.25 -8.00
N GLN A 189 -13.55 -5.55 -9.13
CA GLN A 189 -12.20 -5.14 -9.55
C GLN A 189 -11.56 -4.19 -8.52
N PHE A 190 -12.34 -3.26 -7.98
CA PHE A 190 -11.85 -2.32 -6.98
C PHE A 190 -11.44 -3.04 -5.69
N CYS A 191 -12.27 -3.95 -5.17
CA CYS A 191 -11.91 -4.77 -4.01
C CYS A 191 -10.66 -5.61 -4.25
N GLY A 192 -10.54 -6.23 -5.43
CA GLY A 192 -9.35 -6.98 -5.83
C GLY A 192 -8.09 -6.12 -5.86
N ALA A 193 -8.16 -4.92 -6.43
CA ALA A 193 -7.03 -3.99 -6.47
C ALA A 193 -6.60 -3.54 -5.06
N ILE A 194 -7.54 -3.32 -4.14
CA ILE A 194 -7.23 -3.00 -2.74
C ILE A 194 -6.55 -4.19 -2.05
N GLN A 195 -7.10 -5.39 -2.23
CA GLN A 195 -6.56 -6.62 -1.64
C GLN A 195 -5.12 -6.88 -2.09
N GLU A 196 -4.88 -6.82 -3.40
CA GLU A 196 -3.54 -6.99 -3.96
C GLU A 196 -2.56 -5.94 -3.42
N GLU A 197 -2.99 -4.69 -3.32
CA GLU A 197 -2.13 -3.60 -2.88
C GLU A 197 -1.79 -3.67 -1.38
N VAL A 198 -2.76 -4.00 -0.50
CA VAL A 198 -2.49 -4.14 0.93
C VAL A 198 -1.54 -5.31 1.19
N HIS A 199 -1.77 -6.44 0.52
CA HIS A 199 -0.91 -7.62 0.60
C HIS A 199 0.49 -7.34 0.06
N ARG A 200 0.60 -6.70 -1.12
CA ARG A 200 1.88 -6.28 -1.69
C ARG A 200 2.65 -5.36 -0.73
N PHE A 201 1.97 -4.38 -0.13
CA PHE A 201 2.59 -3.42 0.80
C PHE A 201 3.07 -4.09 2.09
N ALA A 202 2.35 -5.09 2.58
CA ALA A 202 2.75 -5.92 3.72
C ALA A 202 4.00 -6.76 3.38
N ILE A 203 4.00 -7.48 2.27
CA ILE A 203 5.13 -8.32 1.82
C ILE A 203 6.40 -7.50 1.59
N ASP A 204 6.31 -6.34 0.96
CA ASP A 204 7.48 -5.47 0.72
C ASP A 204 8.21 -5.10 2.02
N TYR A 205 7.48 -4.98 3.11
CA TYR A 205 8.09 -4.73 4.42
C TYR A 205 8.83 -5.96 4.95
N HIS A 206 8.24 -7.14 4.84
CA HIS A 206 8.87 -8.39 5.24
C HIS A 206 10.16 -8.63 4.48
N ARG A 207 10.15 -8.43 3.17
CA ARG A 207 11.36 -8.55 2.35
C ARG A 207 12.46 -7.59 2.81
N LYS A 208 12.11 -6.34 3.13
CA LYS A 208 13.07 -5.37 3.66
C LYS A 208 13.61 -5.74 5.04
N LEU A 209 12.74 -6.23 5.95
CA LEU A 209 13.16 -6.71 7.27
C LEU A 209 14.01 -7.98 7.16
N HIS A 210 13.57 -8.94 6.35
CA HIS A 210 14.31 -10.19 6.15
C HIS A 210 15.69 -9.92 5.54
N ASN A 211 15.76 -9.06 4.52
CA ASN A 211 17.03 -8.63 3.96
C ASN A 211 17.89 -7.94 5.02
N LYS A 212 17.32 -7.04 5.82
CA LYS A 212 18.05 -6.34 6.87
C LYS A 212 18.55 -7.28 7.97
N ASN A 213 17.75 -8.25 8.38
CA ASN A 213 18.12 -9.25 9.40
C ASN A 213 19.11 -10.29 8.84
N SER A 214 18.92 -10.78 7.62
CA SER A 214 19.86 -11.70 6.97
C SER A 214 21.21 -11.03 6.69
N ILE A 215 21.19 -9.75 6.29
CA ILE A 215 22.39 -8.92 6.10
C ILE A 215 23.08 -8.71 7.46
N GLY A 216 22.32 -8.42 8.51
CA GLY A 216 22.86 -8.28 9.86
C GLY A 216 23.60 -9.53 10.30
N SER A 217 22.99 -10.70 10.14
CA SER A 217 23.56 -11.98 10.48
C SER A 217 24.87 -12.29 9.73
N VAL A 218 24.95 -11.99 8.43
CA VAL A 218 26.16 -12.22 7.64
C VAL A 218 27.29 -11.29 8.07
N LEU A 219 27.01 -10.01 8.31
CA LEU A 219 28.01 -9.04 8.75
C LEU A 219 28.51 -9.28 10.19
N ASP A 220 27.69 -9.91 11.04
CA ASP A 220 28.07 -10.26 12.42
C ASP A 220 29.17 -11.36 12.47
N HIS A 221 29.38 -12.09 11.37
CA HIS A 221 30.45 -13.09 11.26
C HIS A 221 31.79 -12.49 10.80
N ILE A 222 31.85 -11.19 10.50
CA ILE A 222 33.08 -10.52 10.06
C ILE A 222 33.81 -9.92 11.25
N ASP A 223 35.04 -10.32 11.44
CA ASP A 223 35.89 -9.84 12.53
C ASP A 223 35.98 -8.30 12.57
N GLY A 224 35.68 -7.74 13.73
CA GLY A 224 35.72 -6.30 13.98
C GLY A 224 34.51 -5.51 13.45
N ILE A 225 33.48 -6.18 12.95
CA ILE A 225 32.18 -5.60 12.58
C ILE A 225 31.16 -5.91 13.70
N GLY A 226 31.08 -5.03 14.67
CA GLY A 226 30.04 -5.10 15.72
C GLY A 226 28.76 -4.35 15.31
N PRO A 227 27.72 -4.35 16.19
CA PRO A 227 26.38 -3.80 15.88
C PRO A 227 26.38 -2.36 15.34
N VAL A 228 27.27 -1.50 15.83
CA VAL A 228 27.36 -0.10 15.40
C VAL A 228 27.84 0.00 13.94
N LYS A 229 28.92 -0.70 13.62
CA LYS A 229 29.48 -0.71 12.26
C LYS A 229 28.57 -1.42 11.27
N ARG A 230 27.96 -2.53 11.68
CA ARG A 230 26.92 -3.21 10.91
C ARG A 230 25.79 -2.26 10.53
N ASN A 231 25.24 -1.52 11.51
CA ASN A 231 24.17 -0.58 11.27
C ASN A 231 24.60 0.58 10.34
N ALA A 232 25.83 1.05 10.46
CA ALA A 232 26.39 2.06 9.56
C ALA A 232 26.50 1.55 8.11
N LEU A 233 26.99 0.32 7.91
CA LEU A 233 27.03 -0.34 6.59
C LEU A 233 25.63 -0.50 6.01
N LEU A 234 24.66 -0.99 6.81
CA LEU A 234 23.27 -1.17 6.40
C LEU A 234 22.53 0.13 6.10
N SER A 235 23.03 1.26 6.60
CA SER A 235 22.47 2.58 6.31
C SER A 235 23.07 3.20 5.05
N SER A 236 24.30 2.79 4.70
CA SER A 236 25.05 3.34 3.57
C SER A 236 24.88 2.55 2.28
N PHE A 237 24.54 1.27 2.36
CA PHE A 237 24.33 0.38 1.21
C PHE A 237 22.92 -0.21 1.22
N ALA A 238 22.29 -0.32 0.04
CA ALA A 238 20.92 -0.83 -0.07
C ALA A 238 20.83 -2.36 0.06
N SER A 239 21.95 -3.10 -0.13
CA SER A 239 21.98 -4.57 -0.08
C SER A 239 23.36 -5.12 0.28
N VAL A 240 23.41 -6.42 0.67
CA VAL A 240 24.69 -7.16 0.82
C VAL A 240 25.44 -7.24 -0.51
N GLU A 241 24.70 -7.39 -1.58
CA GLU A 241 25.31 -7.48 -2.92
C GLU A 241 26.05 -6.19 -3.29
N GLU A 242 25.57 -5.05 -2.83
CA GLU A 242 26.30 -3.79 -2.95
C GLU A 242 27.53 -3.74 -2.06
N ILE A 243 27.42 -4.18 -0.80
CA ILE A 243 28.57 -4.29 0.11
C ILE A 243 29.64 -5.23 -0.46
N LYS A 244 29.23 -6.37 -1.01
CA LYS A 244 30.15 -7.33 -1.66
C LYS A 244 30.88 -6.73 -2.85
N LYS A 245 30.21 -5.90 -3.64
CA LYS A 245 30.76 -5.27 -4.85
C LYS A 245 31.51 -3.97 -4.56
N ALA A 246 31.33 -3.39 -3.39
CA ALA A 246 31.91 -2.10 -3.02
C ALA A 246 33.43 -2.16 -2.98
N GLU A 247 34.05 -1.14 -3.55
CA GLU A 247 35.49 -0.97 -3.48
C GLU A 247 35.95 -0.57 -2.06
N LEU A 248 37.21 -0.84 -1.73
CA LEU A 248 37.79 -0.55 -0.41
C LEU A 248 37.56 0.91 -0.01
N ALA A 249 37.72 1.84 -0.97
CA ALA A 249 37.52 3.27 -0.75
C ALA A 249 36.06 3.63 -0.44
N GLU A 250 35.10 2.90 -0.99
CA GLU A 250 33.66 3.12 -0.73
C GLU A 250 33.28 2.62 0.65
N LEU A 251 33.78 1.44 1.03
CA LEU A 251 33.56 0.89 2.38
C LEU A 251 34.15 1.81 3.45
N MET A 252 35.32 2.40 3.22
CA MET A 252 35.98 3.33 4.15
C MET A 252 35.25 4.67 4.30
N ARG A 253 34.35 5.04 3.40
CA ARG A 253 33.50 6.25 3.54
C ARG A 253 32.39 6.07 4.57
N VAL A 254 32.09 4.82 4.95
CA VAL A 254 31.06 4.54 5.95
C VAL A 254 31.54 4.93 7.34
N PRO A 255 30.78 5.71 8.11
CA PRO A 255 31.18 6.14 9.45
C PRO A 255 31.55 4.96 10.36
N GLY A 256 32.74 5.02 10.94
CA GLY A 256 33.26 4.00 11.86
C GLY A 256 33.90 2.77 11.20
N ILE A 257 33.97 2.70 9.88
CA ILE A 257 34.68 1.64 9.14
C ILE A 257 36.12 2.09 8.91
N THR A 258 37.06 1.31 9.45
CA THR A 258 38.51 1.50 9.25
C THR A 258 38.96 0.66 8.06
N GLU A 259 40.18 0.94 7.55
CA GLU A 259 40.80 0.14 6.48
C GLU A 259 40.87 -1.34 6.85
N LYS A 260 41.19 -1.67 8.12
CA LYS A 260 41.18 -3.06 8.60
C LYS A 260 39.80 -3.70 8.46
N ASN A 261 38.74 -2.98 8.81
CA ASN A 261 37.36 -3.48 8.67
C ASN A 261 36.96 -3.65 7.18
N ALA A 262 37.32 -2.69 6.32
CA ALA A 262 37.03 -2.77 4.91
C ALA A 262 37.75 -3.96 4.24
N ARG A 263 39.01 -4.24 4.61
CA ARG A 263 39.74 -5.43 4.15
C ARG A 263 39.10 -6.72 4.65
N ALA A 264 38.69 -6.81 5.93
CA ALA A 264 38.00 -7.99 6.46
C ALA A 264 36.67 -8.26 5.74
N ILE A 265 35.92 -7.21 5.40
CA ILE A 265 34.69 -7.33 4.59
C ILE A 265 35.00 -7.90 3.19
N ARG A 266 36.01 -7.38 2.54
CA ARG A 266 36.43 -7.86 1.20
C ARG A 266 36.92 -9.30 1.24
N GLU A 267 37.70 -9.68 2.24
CA GLU A 267 38.19 -11.05 2.42
C GLU A 267 37.06 -12.04 2.71
N TYR A 268 36.06 -11.63 3.48
CA TYR A 268 34.94 -12.49 3.82
C TYR A 268 34.03 -12.76 2.61
N PHE A 269 33.90 -11.84 1.68
CA PHE A 269 33.02 -11.94 0.51
C PHE A 269 33.74 -12.27 -0.79
N GLY A 270 35.05 -12.18 -0.86
CA GLY A 270 35.86 -12.48 -2.03
C GLY A 270 36.27 -13.88 -2.06
#